data_b84f5f646e01473932ee8cd20982d21e
#
_entry.id   b84f5f646e01473932ee8cd20982d21e
#
_cell.length_a   1.000
_cell.length_b   1.000
_cell.length_c   1.000
_cell.angle_alpha   90.00
_cell.angle_beta   90.00
_cell.angle_gamma   90.00
#
_symmetry.space_group_name_H-M   'P 1'
#
loop_
_entity.id
_entity.type
_entity.pdbx_description
1 polymer ?
#
loop_
_entity_poly.entity_id
_entity_poly.type
_entity_poly.pdbx_seq_one_letter_code
_entity_poly.pdbx_strand_id
1 'polypeptide(L)'
;AAFHASLIPEGCSVLDLTCGLGSDAFAMAKKAGTLTAIERNPHYQSVFKINCETLRASNIDSICDDSEKWLKDNDDSFDVIFVDPHRRGKGNIRTYAFEDCIPDVSRLAPELLERCERLIIKASPMLDISAVAKEIAGCEEIYVVSENGECKEALVLARKGGVFSNVHAVSINKEKLEIFTVNCNET
;
A
#
# COMPACT_ATOMS: atom_id res chain seq x y z
N ALA A 1 -1.65 9.19 4.03
CA ALA A 1 -2.81 9.02 3.12
C ALA A 1 -2.74 9.94 1.90
N ALA A 2 -2.67 11.30 2.04
CA ALA A 2 -2.63 12.20 0.86
C ALA A 2 -1.44 11.92 -0.07
N PHE A 3 -0.27 11.64 0.49
CA PHE A 3 0.91 11.24 -0.29
C PHE A 3 0.68 9.91 -1.01
N HIS A 4 0.06 8.90 -0.38
CA HIS A 4 -0.26 7.62 -1.03
C HIS A 4 -1.17 7.84 -2.25
N ALA A 5 -2.19 8.69 -2.10
CA ALA A 5 -3.07 9.06 -3.21
C ALA A 5 -2.33 9.78 -4.35
N SER A 6 -1.21 10.48 -4.08
CA SER A 6 -0.43 11.11 -5.15
C SER A 6 0.31 10.10 -6.04
N LEU A 7 0.53 8.88 -5.56
CA LEU A 7 1.25 7.82 -6.27
C LEU A 7 0.37 7.03 -7.26
N ILE A 8 -0.96 7.19 -7.21
CA ILE A 8 -1.87 6.51 -8.13
C ILE A 8 -2.26 7.41 -9.33
N PRO A 9 -2.53 6.84 -10.51
CA PRO A 9 -3.05 7.60 -11.65
C PRO A 9 -4.46 8.15 -11.40
N GLU A 10 -4.82 9.19 -12.12
CA GLU A 10 -6.18 9.73 -12.11
C GLU A 10 -7.14 8.79 -12.86
N GLY A 11 -8.33 8.56 -12.30
CA GLY A 11 -9.37 7.73 -12.92
C GLY A 11 -9.10 6.23 -12.90
N CYS A 12 -8.02 5.76 -12.25
CA CYS A 12 -7.64 4.34 -12.19
C CYS A 12 -8.61 3.50 -11.35
N SER A 13 -8.59 2.19 -11.60
CA SER A 13 -9.19 1.18 -10.72
C SER A 13 -8.21 0.80 -9.61
N VAL A 14 -8.67 0.82 -8.36
CA VAL A 14 -7.84 0.52 -7.18
C VAL A 14 -8.43 -0.64 -6.38
N LEU A 15 -7.59 -1.58 -5.96
CA LEU A 15 -7.89 -2.56 -4.92
C LEU A 15 -7.10 -2.24 -3.66
N ASP A 16 -7.78 -1.95 -2.57
CA ASP A 16 -7.19 -1.84 -1.23
C ASP A 16 -7.46 -3.15 -0.46
N LEU A 17 -6.43 -3.96 -0.28
CA LEU A 17 -6.52 -5.27 0.38
C LEU A 17 -6.64 -5.20 1.92
N THR A 18 -6.51 -4.01 2.51
CA THR A 18 -6.34 -3.81 3.96
C THR A 18 -6.95 -2.50 4.45
N CYS A 19 -8.14 -2.16 3.99
CA CYS A 19 -8.64 -0.79 4.12
C CYS A 19 -8.86 -0.29 5.56
N GLY A 20 -9.04 -1.18 6.53
CA GLY A 20 -9.25 -0.82 7.92
C GLY A 20 -10.42 0.14 8.11
N LEU A 21 -10.16 1.32 8.71
CA LEU A 21 -11.15 2.40 8.85
C LEU A 21 -11.23 3.35 7.64
N GLY A 22 -10.36 3.16 6.64
CA GLY A 22 -10.45 3.80 5.34
C GLY A 22 -9.61 5.05 5.12
N SER A 23 -8.63 5.37 5.96
CA SER A 23 -7.86 6.61 5.82
C SER A 23 -7.16 6.72 4.47
N ASP A 24 -6.57 5.63 3.99
CA ASP A 24 -5.90 5.56 2.69
C ASP A 24 -6.89 5.39 1.56
N ALA A 25 -7.90 4.51 1.73
CA ALA A 25 -8.97 4.29 0.77
C ALA A 25 -9.70 5.60 0.40
N PHE A 26 -10.09 6.41 1.39
CA PHE A 26 -10.75 7.71 1.11
C PHE A 26 -9.85 8.72 0.43
N ALA A 27 -8.55 8.72 0.74
CA ALA A 27 -7.60 9.60 0.05
C ALA A 27 -7.43 9.17 -1.41
N MET A 28 -7.27 7.86 -1.67
CA MET A 28 -7.13 7.30 -3.02
C MET A 28 -8.43 7.45 -3.83
N ALA A 29 -9.59 7.25 -3.23
CA ALA A 29 -10.89 7.37 -3.89
C ALA A 29 -11.17 8.77 -4.49
N LYS A 30 -10.50 9.82 -4.00
CA LYS A 30 -10.60 11.16 -4.59
C LYS A 30 -9.99 11.26 -5.98
N LYS A 31 -9.09 10.35 -6.33
CA LYS A 31 -8.42 10.28 -7.64
C LYS A 31 -8.87 9.06 -8.46
N ALA A 32 -9.15 7.96 -7.79
CA ALA A 32 -9.57 6.73 -8.44
C ALA A 32 -10.93 6.88 -9.14
N GLY A 33 -11.11 6.21 -10.26
CA GLY A 33 -12.42 6.04 -10.90
C GLY A 33 -13.29 5.10 -10.09
N THR A 34 -12.70 3.97 -9.65
CA THR A 34 -13.33 2.97 -8.77
C THR A 34 -12.33 2.48 -7.74
N LEU A 35 -12.81 2.13 -6.55
CA LEU A 35 -12.00 1.54 -5.49
C LEU A 35 -12.75 0.37 -4.84
N THR A 36 -12.14 -0.82 -4.87
CA THR A 36 -12.60 -1.98 -4.11
C THR A 36 -11.79 -2.06 -2.82
N ALA A 37 -12.48 -2.03 -1.67
CA ALA A 37 -11.87 -2.00 -0.35
C ALA A 37 -12.21 -3.25 0.45
N ILE A 38 -11.20 -4.00 0.87
CA ILE A 38 -11.35 -5.25 1.62
C ILE A 38 -10.94 -5.04 3.07
N GLU A 39 -11.81 -5.46 3.99
CA GLU A 39 -11.53 -5.48 5.41
C GLU A 39 -12.08 -6.76 6.04
N ARG A 40 -11.20 -7.51 6.71
CA ARG A 40 -11.57 -8.79 7.32
C ARG A 40 -12.31 -8.68 8.65
N ASN A 41 -12.11 -7.55 9.37
CA ASN A 41 -12.77 -7.33 10.65
C ASN A 41 -14.16 -6.70 10.42
N PRO A 42 -15.27 -7.41 10.74
CA PRO A 42 -16.62 -6.91 10.46
C PRO A 42 -16.96 -5.62 11.24
N HIS A 43 -16.32 -5.37 12.39
CA HIS A 43 -16.53 -4.10 13.11
C HIS A 43 -15.88 -2.92 12.36
N TYR A 44 -14.63 -3.08 11.88
CA TYR A 44 -13.97 -2.03 11.11
C TYR A 44 -14.70 -1.79 9.79
N GLN A 45 -15.11 -2.87 9.11
CA GLN A 45 -15.87 -2.77 7.88
C GLN A 45 -17.23 -2.08 8.08
N SER A 46 -17.93 -2.32 9.19
CA SER A 46 -19.17 -1.60 9.52
C SER A 46 -18.94 -0.10 9.71
N VAL A 47 -17.86 0.28 10.41
CA VAL A 47 -17.48 1.69 10.59
C VAL A 47 -17.06 2.30 9.24
N PHE A 48 -16.30 1.56 8.44
CA PHE A 48 -15.90 2.00 7.10
C PHE A 48 -17.09 2.31 6.20
N LYS A 49 -18.14 1.47 6.21
CA LYS A 49 -19.40 1.73 5.45
C LYS A 49 -20.08 3.01 5.91
N ILE A 50 -20.20 3.24 7.22
CA ILE A 50 -20.75 4.49 7.75
C ILE A 50 -19.94 5.69 7.28
N ASN A 51 -18.60 5.56 7.27
CA ASN A 51 -17.71 6.61 6.76
C ASN A 51 -17.92 6.86 5.25
N CYS A 52 -18.08 5.80 4.43
CA CYS A 52 -18.39 5.94 3.00
C CYS A 52 -19.68 6.76 2.77
N GLU A 53 -20.74 6.47 3.51
CA GLU A 53 -22.01 7.20 3.43
C GLU A 53 -21.83 8.66 3.87
N THR A 54 -21.17 8.89 5.01
CA THR A 54 -20.94 10.22 5.59
C THR A 54 -20.11 11.11 4.66
N LEU A 55 -19.06 10.55 4.05
CA LEU A 55 -18.17 11.24 3.12
C LEU A 55 -18.69 11.27 1.69
N ARG A 56 -19.81 10.61 1.41
CA ARG A 56 -20.40 10.45 0.06
C ARG A 56 -19.41 9.86 -0.95
N ALA A 57 -18.62 8.88 -0.51
CA ALA A 57 -17.64 8.19 -1.34
C ALA A 57 -18.33 7.10 -2.18
N SER A 58 -19.04 7.50 -3.24
CA SER A 58 -19.91 6.65 -4.06
C SER A 58 -19.15 5.73 -5.02
N ASN A 59 -17.85 5.93 -5.19
CA ASN A 59 -16.97 5.12 -6.04
C ASN A 59 -16.19 4.05 -5.27
N ILE A 60 -16.58 3.80 -4.01
CA ILE A 60 -15.96 2.74 -3.18
C ILE A 60 -16.93 1.56 -3.05
N ASP A 61 -16.49 0.37 -3.45
CA ASP A 61 -17.13 -0.90 -3.11
C ASP A 61 -16.45 -1.50 -1.88
N SER A 62 -17.22 -1.76 -0.82
CA SER A 62 -16.72 -2.20 0.49
C SER A 62 -17.09 -3.65 0.77
N ILE A 63 -16.08 -4.51 0.88
CA ILE A 63 -16.21 -5.95 1.05
C ILE A 63 -15.69 -6.38 2.42
N CYS A 64 -16.47 -7.19 3.15
CA CYS A 64 -16.05 -7.83 4.39
C CYS A 64 -15.55 -9.24 4.11
N ASP A 65 -14.27 -9.40 3.91
CA ASP A 65 -13.64 -10.70 3.69
C ASP A 65 -12.15 -10.69 4.10
N ASP A 66 -11.56 -11.87 4.20
CA ASP A 66 -10.11 -12.02 4.27
C ASP A 66 -9.49 -11.80 2.88
N SER A 67 -8.47 -10.95 2.80
CA SER A 67 -7.87 -10.57 1.51
C SER A 67 -7.31 -11.74 0.73
N GLU A 68 -6.64 -12.70 1.41
CA GLU A 68 -6.10 -13.89 0.71
C GLU A 68 -7.20 -14.84 0.23
N LYS A 69 -8.30 -14.93 0.97
CA LYS A 69 -9.48 -15.69 0.55
C LYS A 69 -10.14 -15.02 -0.64
N TRP A 70 -10.36 -13.71 -0.56
CA TRP A 70 -10.98 -12.95 -1.66
C TRP A 70 -10.18 -13.06 -2.97
N LEU A 71 -8.85 -12.98 -2.89
CA LEU A 71 -7.96 -13.15 -4.05
C LEU A 71 -8.07 -14.53 -4.70
N LYS A 72 -8.36 -15.59 -3.93
CA LYS A 72 -8.57 -16.94 -4.47
C LYS A 72 -9.92 -17.12 -5.17
N ASP A 73 -10.92 -16.39 -4.69
CA ASP A 73 -12.30 -16.51 -5.18
C ASP A 73 -12.59 -15.52 -6.33
N ASN A 74 -11.67 -14.58 -6.63
CA ASN A 74 -11.81 -13.55 -7.65
C ASN A 74 -10.55 -13.44 -8.51
N ASP A 75 -10.73 -13.28 -9.83
CA ASP A 75 -9.66 -13.13 -10.81
C ASP A 75 -9.59 -11.70 -11.40
N ASP A 76 -10.20 -10.73 -10.72
CA ASP A 76 -10.24 -9.35 -11.17
C ASP A 76 -8.84 -8.72 -11.26
N SER A 77 -8.67 -7.80 -12.23
CA SER A 77 -7.46 -7.02 -12.42
C SER A 77 -7.73 -5.54 -12.16
N PHE A 78 -6.70 -4.83 -11.69
CA PHE A 78 -6.77 -3.44 -11.31
C PHE A 78 -5.58 -2.66 -11.88
N ASP A 79 -5.70 -1.35 -12.01
CA ASP A 79 -4.54 -0.52 -12.36
C ASP A 79 -3.57 -0.44 -11.17
N VAL A 80 -4.12 -0.39 -9.95
CA VAL A 80 -3.33 -0.31 -8.71
C VAL A 80 -3.86 -1.27 -7.66
N ILE A 81 -2.95 -2.01 -7.01
CA ILE A 81 -3.24 -2.72 -5.75
C ILE A 81 -2.46 -2.06 -4.62
N PHE A 82 -3.16 -1.71 -3.54
CA PHE A 82 -2.58 -1.14 -2.32
C PHE A 82 -2.70 -2.14 -1.16
N VAL A 83 -1.62 -2.27 -0.38
CA VAL A 83 -1.57 -3.17 0.79
C VAL A 83 -0.86 -2.49 1.95
N ASP A 84 -1.52 -2.41 3.11
CA ASP A 84 -0.93 -2.01 4.41
C ASP A 84 -0.93 -3.22 5.35
N PRO A 85 0.03 -4.15 5.22
CA PRO A 85 0.03 -5.39 5.98
C PRO A 85 0.36 -5.12 7.44
N HIS A 86 -0.36 -5.74 8.37
CA HIS A 86 -0.10 -5.63 9.79
C HIS A 86 0.64 -6.86 10.33
N ARG A 87 1.49 -6.67 11.34
CA ARG A 87 2.28 -7.75 11.94
C ARG A 87 1.44 -8.86 12.56
N ARG A 88 1.86 -10.11 12.37
CA ARG A 88 1.38 -11.28 13.12
C ARG A 88 1.95 -11.24 14.53
N GLY A 89 1.11 -10.97 15.54
CA GLY A 89 1.40 -11.32 16.92
C GLY A 89 2.29 -10.40 17.75
N LYS A 90 2.44 -10.81 19.01
CA LYS A 90 3.14 -10.12 20.10
C LYS A 90 4.60 -10.56 20.12
N GLY A 91 5.49 -9.80 19.55
CA GLY A 91 6.92 -10.05 19.70
C GLY A 91 7.73 -8.77 19.55
N ASN A 92 8.61 -8.50 20.53
CA ASN A 92 9.60 -7.42 20.51
C ASN A 92 10.79 -7.75 19.56
N ILE A 93 10.52 -8.24 18.36
CA ILE A 93 11.56 -8.53 17.37
C ILE A 93 11.85 -7.22 16.63
N ARG A 94 13.11 -6.78 16.69
CA ARG A 94 13.58 -5.51 16.12
C ARG A 94 13.71 -5.53 14.60
N THR A 95 13.59 -6.69 13.97
CA THR A 95 13.69 -6.85 12.52
C THR A 95 12.28 -6.94 11.93
N TYR A 96 12.00 -6.17 10.91
CA TYR A 96 10.75 -6.18 10.18
C TYR A 96 10.93 -7.02 8.91
N ALA A 97 10.10 -8.06 8.74
CA ALA A 97 10.04 -8.85 7.51
C ALA A 97 8.58 -8.98 7.07
N PHE A 98 8.32 -8.99 5.77
CA PHE A 98 6.96 -9.09 5.24
C PHE A 98 6.34 -10.48 5.46
N GLU A 99 7.16 -11.53 5.60
CA GLU A 99 6.70 -12.89 5.94
C GLU A 99 6.01 -12.95 7.33
N ASP A 100 6.33 -12.02 8.23
CA ASP A 100 5.72 -11.87 9.55
C ASP A 100 4.42 -11.06 9.54
N CYS A 101 3.96 -10.63 8.37
CA CYS A 101 2.79 -9.79 8.20
C CYS A 101 1.53 -10.56 7.75
N ILE A 102 0.39 -9.90 7.86
CA ILE A 102 -0.90 -10.36 7.31
C ILE A 102 -1.49 -9.21 6.49
N PRO A 103 -1.74 -9.43 5.20
CA PRO A 103 -1.33 -10.59 4.41
C PRO A 103 0.20 -10.68 4.27
N ASP A 104 0.72 -11.88 3.98
CA ASP A 104 2.13 -12.12 3.66
C ASP A 104 2.42 -11.60 2.24
N VAL A 105 2.90 -10.36 2.17
CA VAL A 105 3.07 -9.66 0.88
C VAL A 105 4.25 -10.21 0.09
N SER A 106 5.32 -10.70 0.72
CA SER A 106 6.45 -11.29 0.00
C SER A 106 6.02 -12.51 -0.81
N ARG A 107 5.16 -13.33 -0.23
CA ARG A 107 4.58 -14.50 -0.91
C ARG A 107 3.54 -14.11 -1.98
N LEU A 108 2.73 -13.07 -1.71
CA LEU A 108 1.63 -12.67 -2.59
C LEU A 108 2.07 -11.77 -3.75
N ALA A 109 3.18 -11.03 -3.62
CA ALA A 109 3.60 -10.04 -4.60
C ALA A 109 3.67 -10.58 -6.04
N PRO A 110 4.21 -11.79 -6.33
CA PRO A 110 4.20 -12.32 -7.69
C PRO A 110 2.79 -12.48 -8.28
N GLU A 111 1.82 -12.95 -7.49
CA GLU A 111 0.43 -13.10 -7.91
C GLU A 111 -0.25 -11.75 -8.11
N LEU A 112 -0.05 -10.81 -7.18
CA LEU A 112 -0.63 -9.47 -7.27
C LEU A 112 -0.13 -8.71 -8.51
N LEU A 113 1.15 -8.89 -8.87
CA LEU A 113 1.76 -8.28 -10.05
C LEU A 113 1.24 -8.84 -11.39
N GLU A 114 0.60 -10.00 -11.39
CA GLU A 114 -0.13 -10.50 -12.57
C GLU A 114 -1.49 -9.83 -12.72
N ARG A 115 -2.00 -9.19 -11.66
CA ARG A 115 -3.34 -8.61 -11.56
C ARG A 115 -3.34 -7.08 -11.52
N CYS A 116 -2.16 -6.43 -11.50
CA CYS A 116 -2.09 -4.98 -11.51
C CYS A 116 -0.92 -4.42 -12.32
N GLU A 117 -1.06 -3.17 -12.75
CA GLU A 117 0.04 -2.42 -13.36
C GLU A 117 1.01 -1.89 -12.30
N ARG A 118 0.50 -1.60 -11.08
CA ARG A 118 1.28 -1.06 -9.96
C ARG A 118 0.82 -1.66 -8.63
N LEU A 119 1.78 -2.24 -7.92
CA LEU A 119 1.60 -2.68 -6.54
C LEU A 119 2.25 -1.66 -5.60
N ILE A 120 1.50 -1.16 -4.61
CA ILE A 120 1.98 -0.25 -3.57
C ILE A 120 1.85 -0.95 -2.23
N ILE A 121 2.99 -1.15 -1.55
CA ILE A 121 3.03 -1.82 -0.25
C ILE A 121 3.50 -0.81 0.79
N LYS A 122 2.70 -0.61 1.82
CA LYS A 122 3.09 0.18 2.99
C LYS A 122 3.89 -0.68 3.95
N ALA A 123 4.94 -0.12 4.51
CA ALA A 123 5.88 -0.83 5.35
C ALA A 123 6.33 0.01 6.55
N SER A 124 6.84 -0.66 7.57
CA SER A 124 7.44 -0.01 8.73
C SER A 124 8.65 0.84 8.33
N PRO A 125 8.88 2.00 8.97
CA PRO A 125 10.09 2.80 8.76
C PRO A 125 11.37 2.12 9.23
N MET A 126 11.26 1.01 9.97
CA MET A 126 12.38 0.20 10.46
C MET A 126 12.86 -0.86 9.45
N LEU A 127 12.31 -0.80 8.23
CA LEU A 127 12.59 -1.75 7.18
C LEU A 127 14.02 -1.59 6.64
N ASP A 128 14.70 -2.70 6.36
CA ASP A 128 15.95 -2.70 5.59
C ASP A 128 15.61 -2.57 4.09
N ILE A 129 15.88 -1.39 3.54
CA ILE A 129 15.60 -1.06 2.13
C ILE A 129 16.26 -2.05 1.18
N SER A 130 17.50 -2.45 1.47
CA SER A 130 18.26 -3.37 0.61
C SER A 130 17.70 -4.79 0.66
N ALA A 131 17.16 -5.21 1.80
CA ALA A 131 16.51 -6.50 1.94
C ALA A 131 15.18 -6.51 1.18
N VAL A 132 14.37 -5.47 1.35
CA VAL A 132 13.05 -5.33 0.68
C VAL A 132 13.16 -5.30 -0.83
N ALA A 133 14.13 -4.54 -1.37
CA ALA A 133 14.36 -4.48 -2.81
C ALA A 133 14.64 -5.87 -3.42
N LYS A 134 15.15 -6.82 -2.61
CA LYS A 134 15.40 -8.21 -3.02
C LYS A 134 14.22 -9.15 -2.73
N GLU A 135 13.48 -8.87 -1.66
CA GLU A 135 12.37 -9.71 -1.19
C GLU A 135 11.12 -9.52 -2.03
N ILE A 136 10.81 -8.27 -2.43
CA ILE A 136 9.61 -7.97 -3.20
C ILE A 136 9.89 -8.06 -4.70
N ALA A 137 9.29 -9.06 -5.34
CA ALA A 137 9.37 -9.23 -6.78
C ALA A 137 8.94 -7.95 -7.51
N GLY A 138 9.72 -7.52 -8.51
CA GLY A 138 9.41 -6.34 -9.31
C GLY A 138 9.47 -5.01 -8.58
N CYS A 139 10.10 -4.94 -7.40
CA CYS A 139 10.36 -3.68 -6.71
C CYS A 139 11.12 -2.71 -7.63
N GLU A 140 10.60 -1.51 -7.84
CA GLU A 140 11.24 -0.46 -8.65
C GLU A 140 11.73 0.70 -7.80
N GLU A 141 10.89 1.15 -6.86
CA GLU A 141 11.12 2.36 -6.08
C GLU A 141 10.71 2.17 -4.63
N ILE A 142 11.41 2.82 -3.72
CA ILE A 142 11.04 2.87 -2.30
C ILE A 142 10.98 4.33 -1.86
N TYR A 143 9.85 4.73 -1.27
CA TYR A 143 9.65 6.05 -0.67
C TYR A 143 9.74 5.94 0.84
N VAL A 144 10.69 6.62 1.45
CA VAL A 144 10.82 6.75 2.90
C VAL A 144 10.17 8.05 3.32
N VAL A 145 9.04 7.97 4.01
CA VAL A 145 8.18 9.11 4.31
C VAL A 145 8.38 9.57 5.74
N SER A 146 8.74 10.83 5.89
CA SER A 146 8.82 11.53 7.18
C SER A 146 7.79 12.65 7.28
N GLU A 147 7.23 12.83 8.47
CA GLU A 147 6.33 13.91 8.79
C GLU A 147 6.84 14.65 10.05
N ASN A 148 7.00 15.98 9.93
CA ASN A 148 7.53 16.83 11.01
C ASN A 148 8.86 16.31 11.59
N GLY A 149 9.75 15.78 10.74
CA GLY A 149 11.08 15.29 11.12
C GLY A 149 11.11 13.86 11.69
N GLU A 150 9.97 13.17 11.77
CA GLU A 150 9.88 11.79 12.22
C GLU A 150 9.58 10.86 11.04
N CYS A 151 10.39 9.81 10.85
CA CYS A 151 10.13 8.79 9.83
C CYS A 151 8.90 7.96 10.23
N LYS A 152 7.85 7.99 9.39
CA LYS A 152 6.55 7.37 9.68
C LYS A 152 6.38 6.02 9.02
N GLU A 153 6.82 5.89 7.78
CA GLU A 153 6.57 4.71 6.96
C GLU A 153 7.53 4.64 5.77
N ALA A 154 7.59 3.49 5.14
CA ALA A 154 8.11 3.33 3.80
C ALA A 154 7.00 2.83 2.87
N LEU A 155 7.06 3.23 1.59
CA LEU A 155 6.18 2.72 0.54
C LEU A 155 7.04 2.04 -0.51
N VAL A 156 6.75 0.78 -0.79
CA VAL A 156 7.41 0.00 -1.84
C VAL A 156 6.52 0.02 -3.07
N LEU A 157 7.03 0.50 -4.17
CA LEU A 157 6.37 0.44 -5.48
C LEU A 157 6.98 -0.68 -6.30
N ALA A 158 6.12 -1.56 -6.79
CA ALA A 158 6.52 -2.68 -7.63
C ALA A 158 5.65 -2.77 -8.90
N ARG A 159 6.25 -3.29 -9.97
CA ARG A 159 5.59 -3.63 -11.24
C ARG A 159 6.09 -4.97 -11.75
N LYS A 160 5.29 -5.60 -12.61
CA LYS A 160 5.72 -6.82 -13.29
C LYS A 160 6.99 -6.55 -14.11
N GLY A 161 8.06 -7.31 -13.81
CA GLY A 161 9.37 -7.13 -14.45
C GLY A 161 10.13 -5.88 -14.03
N GLY A 162 9.68 -5.17 -13.00
CA GLY A 162 10.37 -4.00 -12.45
C GLY A 162 11.75 -4.35 -11.91
N VAL A 163 12.66 -3.36 -11.98
CA VAL A 163 14.02 -3.45 -11.47
C VAL A 163 14.26 -2.29 -10.52
N PHE A 164 14.77 -2.59 -9.33
CA PHE A 164 15.03 -1.59 -8.30
C PHE A 164 16.00 -0.51 -8.82
N SER A 165 15.56 0.74 -8.78
CA SER A 165 16.29 1.86 -9.37
C SER A 165 16.43 3.07 -8.45
N ASN A 166 15.42 3.38 -7.63
CA ASN A 166 15.39 4.63 -6.89
C ASN A 166 14.95 4.47 -5.43
N VAL A 167 15.56 5.28 -4.58
CA VAL A 167 15.06 5.56 -3.23
C VAL A 167 14.70 7.04 -3.13
N HIS A 168 13.52 7.33 -2.64
CA HIS A 168 12.99 8.68 -2.45
C HIS A 168 12.85 8.99 -0.96
N ALA A 169 13.57 9.99 -0.47
CA ALA A 169 13.33 10.55 0.85
C ALA A 169 12.26 11.64 0.73
N VAL A 170 11.12 11.42 1.38
CA VAL A 170 9.96 12.32 1.37
C VAL A 170 9.83 13.00 2.72
N SER A 171 9.83 14.32 2.72
CA SER A 171 9.63 15.13 3.93
C SER A 171 8.33 15.93 3.80
N ILE A 172 7.42 15.71 4.74
CA ILE A 172 6.14 16.43 4.85
C ILE A 172 6.18 17.30 6.10
N ASN A 173 6.22 18.62 5.91
CA ASN A 173 6.22 19.59 7.00
C ASN A 173 5.06 20.55 6.79
N LYS A 174 4.01 20.44 7.58
CA LYS A 174 2.75 21.21 7.44
C LYS A 174 2.20 21.04 6.01
N GLU A 175 2.32 22.07 5.17
CA GLU A 175 1.84 22.05 3.78
C GLU A 175 2.97 21.86 2.75
N LYS A 176 4.24 21.78 3.20
CA LYS A 176 5.40 21.66 2.31
C LYS A 176 5.77 20.19 2.13
N LEU A 177 5.76 19.73 0.88
CA LEU A 177 6.26 18.44 0.44
C LEU A 177 7.61 18.63 -0.25
N GLU A 178 8.64 17.95 0.23
CA GLU A 178 9.96 17.89 -0.41
C GLU A 178 10.33 16.45 -0.68
N ILE A 179 10.87 16.18 -1.88
CA ILE A 179 11.31 14.84 -2.27
C ILE A 179 12.75 14.94 -2.75
N PHE A 180 13.60 14.11 -2.17
CA PHE A 180 14.98 13.91 -2.61
C PHE A 180 15.13 12.48 -3.13
N THR A 181 15.66 12.31 -4.34
CA THR A 181 15.79 11.01 -5.01
C THR A 181 17.26 10.61 -5.13
N VAL A 182 17.55 9.36 -4.78
CA VAL A 182 18.84 8.70 -5.01
C VAL A 182 18.63 7.60 -6.04
N ASN A 183 19.40 7.65 -7.12
CA ASN A 183 19.45 6.57 -8.11
C ASN A 183 20.43 5.49 -7.64
N CYS A 184 19.95 4.27 -7.49
CA CYS A 184 20.75 3.15 -6.96
C CYS A 184 21.58 2.42 -8.05
N ASN A 185 21.42 2.79 -9.32
CA ASN A 185 22.15 2.18 -10.45
C ASN A 185 23.40 2.99 -10.87
N GLU A 186 23.68 4.13 -10.25
CA GLU A 186 24.80 5.02 -10.58
C GLU A 186 26.01 4.87 -9.66
N THR A 187 26.14 3.73 -8.95
CA THR A 187 27.32 3.43 -8.09
C THR A 187 28.17 2.33 -8.66
#